data_511fb05797c275dcf82a8d08db69b75f
#
_entry.id   511fb05797c275dcf82a8d08db69b75f
#
_cell.length_a   1.000
_cell.length_b   1.000
_cell.length_c   1.000
_cell.angle_alpha   90.00
_cell.angle_beta   90.00
_cell.angle_gamma   90.00
#
_symmetry.space_group_name_H-M   'P 1'
#
loop_
_entity.id
_entity.type
_entity.pdbx_description
1 polymer ?
#
loop_
_entity_poly.entity_id
_entity_poly.type
_entity_poly.pdbx_seq_one_letter_code
_entity_poly.pdbx_strand_id
1 'polypeptide(L)'
;MFATHHSDRRLLLGSLICAALAGCSNMDMGSPAAKTTATGSAGGSNVQNANAQLERCSATLGTLAIVEDTHASWYGYLTGQLRLGSTVPVLKLLVQQSNCFVIVERGRAMQNIMGERALEQTGEMRKGSNFGKGQMVAADYSMSPSITFSNQNAGGAGAAIGGRLGGSLGALVGGSMNAKEASTILTLIDNRSSVQLAAAEGSARNVDFGMLGGLFGAGGGGIAGGYSNTAEGKVIVAAFTDSYNNIVRAVRNYR
;
A
#
# COMPACT_ATOMS: atom_id res chain seq x y z
N MET A 1 48.83 -59.13 12.87
CA MET A 1 49.05 -57.89 12.15
C MET A 1 47.70 -57.40 11.56
N PHE A 2 46.79 -57.01 12.44
CA PHE A 2 45.47 -56.47 12.08
C PHE A 2 44.98 -55.57 13.24
N ALA A 3 45.23 -54.29 13.16
CA ALA A 3 44.54 -53.25 13.96
C ALA A 3 45.03 -51.91 13.53
N THR A 4 44.32 -51.18 12.61
CA THR A 4 44.36 -49.73 12.45
C THR A 4 43.37 -49.22 11.37
N HIS A 5 42.09 -49.59 11.44
CA HIS A 5 41.13 -49.03 10.47
C HIS A 5 39.81 -48.54 11.06
N HIS A 6 39.70 -48.41 12.38
CA HIS A 6 38.45 -47.99 13.02
C HIS A 6 38.44 -46.56 13.59
N SER A 7 39.59 -45.88 13.68
CA SER A 7 39.65 -44.56 14.30
C SER A 7 39.31 -43.44 13.32
N ASP A 8 39.61 -43.58 12.03
CA ASP A 8 39.45 -42.51 11.04
C ASP A 8 38.00 -42.26 10.61
N ARG A 9 37.13 -43.27 10.69
CA ARG A 9 35.71 -43.13 10.36
C ARG A 9 34.92 -42.31 11.40
N ARG A 10 35.32 -42.34 12.66
CA ARG A 10 34.65 -41.59 13.74
C ARG A 10 35.01 -40.11 13.74
N LEU A 11 36.21 -39.77 13.31
CA LEU A 11 36.66 -38.40 13.14
C LEU A 11 35.98 -37.70 11.95
N LEU A 12 35.77 -38.43 10.85
CA LEU A 12 35.06 -37.88 9.67
C LEU A 12 33.56 -37.67 9.91
N LEU A 13 32.88 -38.52 10.69
CA LEU A 13 31.49 -38.31 11.05
C LEU A 13 31.29 -37.13 12.03
N GLY A 14 32.22 -36.92 12.96
CA GLY A 14 32.18 -35.81 13.90
C GLY A 14 32.36 -34.44 13.21
N SER A 15 33.21 -34.40 12.17
CA SER A 15 33.45 -33.18 11.39
C SER A 15 32.26 -32.78 10.49
N LEU A 16 31.49 -33.75 9.98
CA LEU A 16 30.32 -33.50 9.14
C LEU A 16 29.12 -32.97 9.96
N ILE A 17 29.00 -33.37 11.23
CA ILE A 17 27.90 -32.91 12.10
C ILE A 17 28.12 -31.48 12.58
N CYS A 18 29.37 -31.04 12.81
CA CYS A 18 29.66 -29.65 13.16
C CYS A 18 29.45 -28.66 12.00
N ALA A 19 29.62 -29.10 10.75
CA ALA A 19 29.37 -28.24 9.59
C ALA A 19 27.88 -27.98 9.33
N ALA A 20 26.97 -28.85 9.79
CA ALA A 20 25.53 -28.70 9.64
C ALA A 20 24.88 -27.71 10.64
N LEU A 21 25.59 -27.34 11.73
CA LEU A 21 25.08 -26.40 12.73
C LEU A 21 25.53 -24.94 12.51
N ALA A 22 26.39 -24.68 11.54
CA ALA A 22 26.81 -23.33 11.19
C ALA A 22 25.81 -22.56 10.29
N GLY A 23 24.66 -23.16 10.01
CA GLY A 23 23.59 -22.59 9.19
C GLY A 23 22.59 -21.69 9.94
N CYS A 24 22.89 -21.20 11.14
CA CYS A 24 22.13 -20.08 11.71
C CYS A 24 22.50 -18.82 10.93
N SER A 25 21.78 -18.60 9.83
CA SER A 25 21.79 -17.32 9.14
C SER A 25 21.52 -16.23 10.17
N ASN A 26 22.49 -15.36 10.36
CA ASN A 26 22.31 -14.14 11.14
C ASN A 26 21.12 -13.40 10.56
N MET A 27 20.02 -13.36 11.30
CA MET A 27 18.85 -12.58 10.93
C MET A 27 19.19 -11.12 11.23
N ASP A 28 19.74 -10.42 10.23
CA ASP A 28 20.02 -8.99 10.30
C ASP A 28 18.71 -8.23 10.39
N MET A 29 18.31 -7.90 11.63
CA MET A 29 17.19 -7.02 11.84
C MET A 29 17.54 -5.62 11.34
N GLY A 30 16.73 -5.13 10.39
CA GLY A 30 16.92 -3.82 9.83
C GLY A 30 18.00 -3.73 8.75
N SER A 31 18.29 -4.84 8.06
CA SER A 31 19.17 -4.84 6.89
C SER A 31 18.76 -3.77 5.89
N PRO A 32 19.68 -2.89 5.44
CA PRO A 32 19.38 -1.87 4.42
C PRO A 32 18.82 -2.46 3.14
N ALA A 33 19.19 -3.69 2.79
CA ALA A 33 18.67 -4.40 1.60
C ALA A 33 17.22 -4.88 1.77
N ALA A 34 16.76 -5.10 3.00
CA ALA A 34 15.40 -5.53 3.30
C ALA A 34 14.49 -4.38 3.75
N LYS A 35 15.04 -3.20 4.01
CA LYS A 35 14.28 -2.01 4.43
C LYS A 35 13.70 -1.28 3.23
N THR A 36 12.39 -1.12 3.22
CA THR A 36 11.82 0.10 2.70
C THR A 36 11.98 1.16 3.78
N THR A 37 12.82 2.11 3.51
CA THR A 37 13.03 3.25 4.42
C THR A 37 11.97 4.34 4.23
N ALA A 38 10.88 4.03 3.51
CA ALA A 38 9.78 4.96 3.35
C ALA A 38 9.02 5.10 4.66
N THR A 39 9.09 6.27 5.26
CA THR A 39 8.40 6.60 6.51
C THR A 39 7.47 7.79 6.31
N GLY A 40 6.47 7.89 7.16
CA GLY A 40 5.57 9.03 7.25
C GLY A 40 5.14 9.24 8.68
N SER A 41 4.79 10.46 9.03
CA SER A 41 4.28 10.82 10.36
C SER A 41 3.21 11.90 10.27
N ALA A 42 2.37 12.00 11.28
CA ALA A 42 1.46 13.12 11.42
C ALA A 42 2.29 14.42 11.51
N GLY A 43 1.94 15.42 10.69
CA GLY A 43 2.69 16.66 10.60
C GLY A 43 3.97 16.60 9.78
N GLY A 44 4.28 15.48 9.10
CA GLY A 44 5.35 15.38 8.11
C GLY A 44 6.78 15.48 8.63
N SER A 45 7.00 15.50 9.95
CA SER A 45 8.32 15.78 10.55
C SER A 45 9.35 14.66 10.37
N ASN A 46 8.93 13.41 10.19
CA ASN A 46 9.80 12.23 10.06
C ASN A 46 9.59 11.50 8.74
N VAL A 47 9.61 12.25 7.64
CA VAL A 47 9.46 11.68 6.30
C VAL A 47 10.83 11.32 5.74
N GLN A 48 11.05 10.04 5.45
CA GLN A 48 12.24 9.54 4.76
C GLN A 48 11.84 8.93 3.42
N ASN A 49 12.65 9.16 2.40
CA ASN A 49 12.48 8.61 1.06
C ASN A 49 11.07 8.81 0.48
N ALA A 50 10.49 9.98 0.70
CA ALA A 50 9.25 10.33 0.03
C ALA A 50 9.45 10.40 -1.48
N ASN A 51 8.41 9.98 -2.21
CA ASN A 51 8.39 10.10 -3.66
C ASN A 51 8.56 11.58 -4.08
N ALA A 52 9.53 11.86 -4.95
CA ALA A 52 9.77 13.21 -5.47
C ALA A 52 8.60 13.75 -6.31
N GLN A 53 7.76 12.87 -6.86
CA GLN A 53 6.57 13.22 -7.63
C GLN A 53 5.33 13.47 -6.76
N LEU A 54 5.41 13.19 -5.44
CA LEU A 54 4.30 13.37 -4.53
C LEU A 54 4.12 14.87 -4.21
N GLU A 55 2.91 15.39 -4.38
CA GLU A 55 2.52 16.72 -3.95
C GLU A 55 2.75 16.87 -2.44
N ARG A 56 3.30 18.01 -2.03
CA ARG A 56 3.60 18.32 -0.64
C ARG A 56 2.95 19.63 -0.22
N CYS A 57 2.49 19.68 1.01
CA CYS A 57 1.90 20.86 1.60
C CYS A 57 2.79 21.42 2.71
N SER A 58 2.98 22.74 2.74
CA SER A 58 3.67 23.45 3.82
C SER A 58 2.86 23.45 5.12
N ALA A 59 1.52 23.38 4.98
CA ALA A 59 0.57 23.25 6.08
C ALA A 59 -0.51 22.24 5.70
N THR A 60 -1.07 21.56 6.70
CA THR A 60 -2.13 20.57 6.46
C THR A 60 -3.42 21.23 5.99
N LEU A 61 -4.12 20.57 5.08
CA LEU A 61 -5.43 20.99 4.57
C LEU A 61 -6.58 20.58 5.50
N GLY A 62 -6.33 19.68 6.45
CA GLY A 62 -7.31 19.19 7.42
C GLY A 62 -7.07 17.75 7.81
N THR A 63 -8.03 17.17 8.50
CA THR A 63 -8.00 15.77 8.93
C THR A 63 -8.73 14.87 7.94
N LEU A 64 -8.20 13.66 7.72
CA LEU A 64 -8.66 12.75 6.70
C LEU A 64 -8.89 11.35 7.26
N ALA A 65 -10.07 10.77 7.00
CA ALA A 65 -10.34 9.36 7.15
C ALA A 65 -10.26 8.67 5.79
N ILE A 66 -9.64 7.49 5.72
CA ILE A 66 -9.65 6.65 4.51
C ILE A 66 -10.68 5.55 4.72
N VAL A 67 -11.62 5.44 3.78
CA VAL A 67 -12.73 4.50 3.82
C VAL A 67 -12.68 3.62 2.58
N GLU A 68 -12.33 2.35 2.75
CA GLU A 68 -12.23 1.37 1.67
C GLU A 68 -13.48 0.50 1.64
N ASP A 69 -14.12 0.41 0.47
CA ASP A 69 -15.24 -0.50 0.24
C ASP A 69 -14.73 -1.91 -0.06
N THR A 70 -14.73 -2.75 0.96
CA THR A 70 -14.29 -4.15 0.86
C THR A 70 -15.31 -5.07 0.16
N HIS A 71 -16.51 -4.57 -0.14
CA HIS A 71 -17.55 -5.30 -0.89
C HIS A 71 -17.52 -4.98 -2.39
N ALA A 72 -16.77 -3.97 -2.81
CA ALA A 72 -16.63 -3.62 -4.20
C ALA A 72 -15.96 -4.76 -5.01
N SER A 73 -16.38 -4.95 -6.25
CA SER A 73 -15.86 -5.99 -7.13
C SER A 73 -14.35 -5.88 -7.37
N TRP A 74 -13.82 -4.66 -7.45
CA TRP A 74 -12.39 -4.42 -7.61
C TRP A 74 -11.58 -4.94 -6.41
N TYR A 75 -12.13 -4.85 -5.19
CA TYR A 75 -11.47 -5.35 -3.98
C TYR A 75 -11.35 -6.87 -4.00
N GLY A 76 -12.41 -7.56 -4.42
CA GLY A 76 -12.39 -9.02 -4.60
C GLY A 76 -11.35 -9.46 -5.64
N TYR A 77 -11.19 -8.74 -6.73
CA TYR A 77 -10.15 -9.00 -7.73
C TYR A 77 -8.75 -8.73 -7.19
N LEU A 78 -8.57 -7.59 -6.52
CA LEU A 78 -7.30 -7.19 -5.90
C LEU A 78 -6.79 -8.26 -4.93
N THR A 79 -7.66 -8.73 -4.03
CA THR A 79 -7.27 -9.67 -2.98
C THR A 79 -7.23 -11.12 -3.45
N GLY A 80 -8.15 -11.52 -4.32
CA GLY A 80 -8.27 -12.89 -4.82
C GLY A 80 -7.30 -13.21 -5.96
N GLN A 81 -7.28 -12.39 -6.99
CA GLN A 81 -6.50 -12.66 -8.20
C GLN A 81 -5.07 -12.11 -8.09
N LEU A 82 -4.92 -10.86 -7.69
CA LEU A 82 -3.59 -10.24 -7.58
C LEU A 82 -2.91 -10.57 -6.24
N ARG A 83 -3.64 -11.14 -5.28
CA ARG A 83 -3.14 -11.48 -3.93
C ARG A 83 -2.52 -10.26 -3.22
N LEU A 84 -3.03 -9.09 -3.52
CA LEU A 84 -2.65 -7.85 -2.86
C LEU A 84 -3.58 -7.60 -1.67
N GLY A 85 -3.07 -6.93 -0.65
CA GLY A 85 -3.86 -6.58 0.53
C GLY A 85 -4.69 -5.30 0.32
N SER A 86 -5.25 -4.76 1.41
CA SER A 86 -5.93 -3.48 1.44
C SER A 86 -5.04 -2.35 0.89
N THR A 87 -5.65 -1.39 0.19
CA THR A 87 -4.97 -0.19 -0.32
C THR A 87 -4.72 0.85 0.77
N VAL A 88 -5.43 0.75 1.90
CA VAL A 88 -5.40 1.73 2.99
C VAL A 88 -3.98 2.00 3.52
N PRO A 89 -3.12 0.99 3.80
CA PRO A 89 -1.76 1.26 4.26
C PRO A 89 -0.91 2.06 3.27
N VAL A 90 -1.08 1.79 1.97
CA VAL A 90 -0.40 2.53 0.89
C VAL A 90 -0.84 3.99 0.88
N LEU A 91 -2.15 4.22 0.89
CA LEU A 91 -2.72 5.56 0.90
C LEU A 91 -2.34 6.33 2.17
N LYS A 92 -2.33 5.69 3.33
CA LYS A 92 -1.87 6.32 4.58
C LYS A 92 -0.44 6.81 4.46
N LEU A 93 0.45 6.00 3.88
CA LEU A 93 1.84 6.40 3.69
C LEU A 93 1.95 7.59 2.74
N LEU A 94 1.25 7.59 1.59
CA LEU A 94 1.23 8.72 0.66
C LEU A 94 0.75 10.00 1.36
N VAL A 95 -0.35 9.92 2.09
CA VAL A 95 -0.93 11.05 2.84
C VAL A 95 0.07 11.60 3.86
N GLN A 96 0.69 10.72 4.65
CA GLN A 96 1.66 11.13 5.67
C GLN A 96 2.93 11.74 5.06
N GLN A 97 3.40 11.21 3.93
CA GLN A 97 4.57 11.75 3.23
C GLN A 97 4.31 13.10 2.57
N SER A 98 3.08 13.35 2.15
CA SER A 98 2.68 14.61 1.52
C SER A 98 2.56 15.78 2.49
N ASN A 99 2.32 15.50 3.77
CA ASN A 99 1.94 16.48 4.80
C ASN A 99 0.67 17.30 4.46
N CYS A 100 -0.15 16.83 3.49
CA CYS A 100 -1.34 17.57 3.08
C CYS A 100 -2.54 17.31 3.99
N PHE A 101 -2.61 16.14 4.62
CA PHE A 101 -3.68 15.82 5.58
C PHE A 101 -3.12 15.08 6.79
N VAL A 102 -3.78 15.23 7.93
CA VAL A 102 -3.56 14.41 9.12
C VAL A 102 -4.56 13.27 9.13
N ILE A 103 -4.06 12.03 9.18
CA ILE A 103 -4.93 10.85 9.19
C ILE A 103 -5.58 10.69 10.56
N VAL A 104 -6.89 10.48 10.56
CA VAL A 104 -7.67 10.01 11.71
C VAL A 104 -8.21 8.62 11.44
N GLU A 105 -8.08 7.74 12.40
CA GLU A 105 -8.50 6.35 12.27
C GLU A 105 -10.02 6.22 12.39
N ARG A 106 -10.66 5.60 11.36
CA ARG A 106 -12.09 5.32 11.34
C ARG A 106 -12.40 3.88 10.91
N GLY A 107 -11.39 3.15 10.46
CA GLY A 107 -11.50 1.75 10.05
C GLY A 107 -11.39 0.78 11.23
N ARG A 108 -10.76 -0.36 10.99
CA ARG A 108 -10.59 -1.43 11.98
C ARG A 108 -9.95 -0.97 13.29
N ALA A 109 -8.98 -0.07 13.24
CA ALA A 109 -8.33 0.47 14.44
C ALA A 109 -9.31 1.23 15.35
N MET A 110 -10.39 1.79 14.79
CA MET A 110 -11.42 2.46 15.57
C MET A 110 -12.14 1.51 16.54
N GLN A 111 -12.30 0.24 16.19
CA GLN A 111 -12.91 -0.76 17.08
C GLN A 111 -12.04 -0.97 18.32
N ASN A 112 -10.72 -1.04 18.18
CA ASN A 112 -9.80 -1.14 19.31
C ASN A 112 -9.85 0.13 20.18
N ILE A 113 -9.86 1.31 19.55
CA ILE A 113 -10.00 2.59 20.28
C ILE A 113 -11.30 2.64 21.09
N MET A 114 -12.40 2.17 20.51
CA MET A 114 -13.68 2.10 21.22
C MET A 114 -13.66 1.05 22.33
N GLY A 115 -12.93 -0.06 22.15
CA GLY A 115 -12.70 -1.06 23.20
C GLY A 115 -11.98 -0.47 24.42
N GLU A 116 -10.89 0.30 24.19
CA GLU A 116 -10.17 0.99 25.27
C GLU A 116 -11.08 1.98 26.01
N ARG A 117 -11.91 2.73 25.29
CA ARG A 117 -12.87 3.65 25.89
C ARG A 117 -13.95 2.95 26.71
N ALA A 118 -14.36 1.76 26.28
CA ALA A 118 -15.31 0.95 27.04
C ALA A 118 -14.67 0.42 28.34
N LEU A 119 -13.39 0.02 28.31
CA LEU A 119 -12.65 -0.40 29.50
C LEU A 119 -12.52 0.72 30.55
N GLU A 120 -12.36 1.98 30.11
CA GLU A 120 -12.35 3.12 31.04
C GLU A 120 -13.63 3.20 31.86
N GLN A 121 -14.79 2.92 31.23
CA GLN A 121 -16.08 2.97 31.89
C GLN A 121 -16.29 1.86 32.95
N THR A 122 -15.51 0.78 32.88
CA THR A 122 -15.57 -0.31 33.85
C THR A 122 -14.82 0.01 35.15
N GLY A 123 -13.95 1.03 35.14
CA GLY A 123 -13.10 1.37 36.29
C GLY A 123 -11.84 0.50 36.42
N GLU A 124 -11.62 -0.47 35.52
CA GLU A 124 -10.44 -1.36 35.55
C GLU A 124 -9.16 -0.67 35.08
N MET A 125 -9.26 0.48 34.44
CA MET A 125 -8.10 1.17 33.92
C MET A 125 -7.29 1.82 35.04
N ARG A 126 -5.96 1.86 34.85
CA ARG A 126 -5.01 2.52 35.73
C ARG A 126 -5.44 3.97 35.96
N LYS A 127 -5.37 4.42 37.21
CA LYS A 127 -5.65 5.81 37.59
C LYS A 127 -4.80 6.78 36.76
N GLY A 128 -5.45 7.72 36.08
CA GLY A 128 -4.80 8.68 35.18
C GLY A 128 -4.87 8.31 33.69
N SER A 129 -5.33 7.12 33.34
CA SER A 129 -5.73 6.80 31.97
C SER A 129 -7.03 7.53 31.67
N ASN A 130 -6.98 8.58 30.87
CA ASN A 130 -8.15 9.40 30.59
C ASN A 130 -8.51 9.35 29.10
N PHE A 131 -9.56 8.60 28.77
CA PHE A 131 -10.17 8.52 27.44
C PHE A 131 -11.52 9.25 27.37
N GLY A 132 -11.72 10.26 28.17
CA GLY A 132 -12.97 11.00 28.33
C GLY A 132 -13.56 11.57 27.03
N LYS A 133 -14.75 12.13 27.15
CA LYS A 133 -15.46 12.78 26.05
C LYS A 133 -14.67 13.99 25.53
N GLY A 134 -14.80 14.27 24.21
CA GLY A 134 -14.21 15.45 23.58
C GLY A 134 -12.74 15.33 23.16
N GLN A 135 -12.09 14.18 23.33
CA GLN A 135 -10.68 13.98 22.99
C GLN A 135 -10.47 13.48 21.54
N MET A 136 -11.51 12.99 20.87
CA MET A 136 -11.37 12.47 19.50
C MET A 136 -11.45 13.62 18.51
N VAL A 137 -10.47 13.65 17.60
CA VAL A 137 -10.47 14.58 16.48
C VAL A 137 -11.46 14.10 15.43
N ALA A 138 -12.30 15.00 14.93
CA ALA A 138 -13.20 14.71 13.82
C ALA A 138 -12.40 14.55 12.51
N ALA A 139 -12.92 13.75 11.58
CA ALA A 139 -12.44 13.76 10.21
C ALA A 139 -13.12 14.91 9.46
N ASP A 140 -12.35 15.88 8.99
CA ASP A 140 -12.89 16.92 8.10
C ASP A 140 -13.28 16.31 6.76
N TYR A 141 -12.48 15.34 6.28
CA TYR A 141 -12.66 14.69 4.98
C TYR A 141 -12.69 13.18 5.08
N SER A 142 -13.40 12.56 4.16
CA SER A 142 -13.35 11.13 3.88
C SER A 142 -12.83 10.89 2.47
N MET A 143 -11.85 10.00 2.32
CA MET A 143 -11.29 9.59 1.04
C MET A 143 -11.62 8.13 0.78
N SER A 144 -12.19 7.84 -0.39
CA SER A 144 -12.53 6.48 -0.82
C SER A 144 -11.76 6.11 -2.07
N PRO A 145 -10.97 5.01 -2.04
CA PRO A 145 -10.29 4.48 -3.21
C PRO A 145 -11.21 3.58 -4.05
N SER A 146 -10.97 3.59 -5.35
CA SER A 146 -11.49 2.60 -6.30
C SER A 146 -10.41 2.28 -7.34
N ILE A 147 -10.41 1.06 -7.87
CA ILE A 147 -9.46 0.62 -8.90
C ILE A 147 -10.23 0.06 -10.08
N THR A 148 -9.86 0.51 -11.28
CA THR A 148 -10.34 -0.05 -12.53
C THR A 148 -9.19 -0.82 -13.19
N PHE A 149 -9.40 -2.09 -13.45
CA PHE A 149 -8.43 -2.94 -14.14
C PHE A 149 -8.80 -3.02 -15.62
N SER A 150 -7.88 -2.67 -16.49
CA SER A 150 -8.12 -2.64 -17.97
C SER A 150 -8.46 -4.00 -18.58
N ASN A 151 -8.17 -5.10 -17.89
CA ASN A 151 -8.42 -6.45 -18.37
C ASN A 151 -9.75 -7.07 -17.91
N GLN A 152 -10.58 -6.34 -17.21
CA GLN A 152 -11.90 -6.86 -16.81
C GLN A 152 -12.96 -6.46 -17.82
N ASN A 153 -13.18 -7.33 -18.82
CA ASN A 153 -14.37 -7.29 -19.71
C ASN A 153 -14.48 -6.18 -20.78
N ALA A 154 -13.39 -5.63 -21.27
CA ALA A 154 -13.44 -5.04 -22.62
C ALA A 154 -13.69 -6.10 -23.73
N GLY A 155 -13.82 -7.37 -23.33
CA GLY A 155 -13.97 -8.51 -24.24
C GLY A 155 -15.35 -8.67 -24.91
N GLY A 156 -16.34 -7.84 -24.58
CA GLY A 156 -17.67 -7.98 -25.19
C GLY A 156 -17.89 -7.15 -26.45
N ALA A 157 -17.52 -5.88 -26.45
CA ALA A 157 -17.83 -4.98 -27.56
C ALA A 157 -16.60 -4.54 -28.35
N GLY A 158 -15.47 -4.30 -27.69
CA GLY A 158 -14.24 -3.87 -28.37
C GLY A 158 -13.58 -4.98 -29.19
N ALA A 159 -13.63 -6.23 -28.71
CA ALA A 159 -13.13 -7.37 -29.48
C ALA A 159 -14.00 -7.68 -30.70
N ALA A 160 -15.31 -7.44 -30.63
CA ALA A 160 -16.21 -7.62 -31.76
C ALA A 160 -16.03 -6.57 -32.85
N ILE A 161 -15.65 -5.34 -32.50
CA ILE A 161 -15.40 -4.26 -33.45
C ILE A 161 -14.00 -4.40 -34.06
N GLY A 162 -12.97 -4.74 -33.27
CA GLY A 162 -11.61 -4.97 -33.76
C GLY A 162 -11.48 -6.20 -34.63
N GLY A 163 -12.22 -7.28 -34.34
CA GLY A 163 -12.23 -8.50 -35.14
C GLY A 163 -12.94 -8.36 -36.51
N ARG A 164 -13.86 -7.41 -36.63
CA ARG A 164 -14.61 -7.18 -37.88
C ARG A 164 -13.95 -6.20 -38.85
N LEU A 165 -13.08 -5.31 -38.35
CA LEU A 165 -12.45 -4.25 -39.14
C LEU A 165 -10.93 -4.44 -39.33
N GLY A 166 -10.28 -5.35 -38.59
CA GLY A 166 -8.82 -5.44 -38.54
C GLY A 166 -8.19 -6.75 -39.01
N GLY A 167 -8.95 -7.74 -39.50
CA GLY A 167 -8.38 -8.99 -39.99
C GLY A 167 -7.37 -9.64 -39.01
N SER A 168 -6.36 -10.34 -39.52
CA SER A 168 -5.31 -11.03 -38.76
C SER A 168 -4.41 -10.09 -37.91
N LEU A 169 -4.37 -8.79 -38.19
CA LEU A 169 -3.62 -7.79 -37.45
C LEU A 169 -4.31 -7.40 -36.12
N GLY A 170 -5.65 -7.44 -36.05
CA GLY A 170 -6.41 -7.18 -34.82
C GLY A 170 -6.24 -8.28 -33.78
N ALA A 171 -5.97 -9.51 -34.19
CA ALA A 171 -5.71 -10.64 -33.30
C ALA A 171 -4.31 -10.59 -32.64
N LEU A 172 -3.34 -9.95 -33.29
CA LEU A 172 -1.99 -9.77 -32.74
C LEU A 172 -1.91 -8.68 -31.67
N VAL A 173 -2.82 -7.72 -31.70
CA VAL A 173 -2.90 -6.65 -30.67
C VAL A 173 -3.69 -7.12 -29.44
N GLY A 174 -4.57 -8.14 -29.60
CA GLY A 174 -5.33 -8.74 -28.50
C GLY A 174 -4.61 -9.85 -27.71
N GLY A 175 -3.44 -10.30 -28.20
CA GLY A 175 -2.67 -11.38 -27.60
C GLY A 175 -1.61 -10.87 -26.63
N SER A 176 -1.82 -11.04 -25.34
CA SER A 176 -0.89 -10.78 -24.24
C SER A 176 -0.71 -9.31 -23.82
N MET A 177 -1.77 -8.55 -23.64
CA MET A 177 -1.71 -7.43 -22.72
C MET A 177 -1.68 -7.99 -21.30
N ASN A 178 -0.50 -8.38 -20.84
CA ASN A 178 -0.26 -8.50 -19.41
C ASN A 178 -0.68 -7.19 -18.78
N ALA A 179 -1.57 -7.23 -17.79
CA ALA A 179 -2.13 -6.07 -17.10
C ALA A 179 -1.03 -5.24 -16.41
N LYS A 180 -0.39 -4.39 -17.19
CA LYS A 180 0.60 -3.41 -16.69
C LYS A 180 0.02 -2.01 -16.67
N GLU A 181 -1.30 -1.92 -16.68
CA GLU A 181 -2.04 -0.67 -16.60
C GLU A 181 -3.09 -0.78 -15.51
N ALA A 182 -3.10 0.18 -14.60
CA ALA A 182 -4.15 0.36 -13.63
C ALA A 182 -4.60 1.82 -13.67
N SER A 183 -5.91 2.01 -13.58
CA SER A 183 -6.52 3.31 -13.29
C SER A 183 -7.11 3.26 -11.90
N THR A 184 -6.85 4.29 -11.11
CA THR A 184 -7.39 4.45 -9.77
C THR A 184 -8.20 5.71 -9.70
N ILE A 185 -9.29 5.68 -8.94
CA ILE A 185 -10.08 6.86 -8.65
C ILE A 185 -10.05 7.09 -7.15
N LEU A 186 -9.69 8.28 -6.72
CA LEU A 186 -9.86 8.74 -5.36
C LEU A 186 -10.99 9.76 -5.31
N THR A 187 -11.94 9.52 -4.41
CA THR A 187 -13.05 10.44 -4.15
C THR A 187 -12.82 11.08 -2.79
N LEU A 188 -12.97 12.42 -2.71
CA LEU A 188 -12.86 13.18 -1.47
C LEU A 188 -14.18 13.86 -1.15
N ILE A 189 -14.69 13.63 0.05
CA ILE A 189 -15.94 14.17 0.57
C ILE A 189 -15.64 15.04 1.79
N ASP A 190 -16.22 16.22 1.85
CA ASP A 190 -16.27 17.05 3.05
C ASP A 190 -17.35 16.48 3.99
N ASN A 191 -16.94 16.06 5.17
CA ASN A 191 -17.84 15.42 6.13
C ASN A 191 -18.78 16.40 6.83
N ARG A 192 -18.51 17.69 6.80
CA ARG A 192 -19.38 18.72 7.39
C ARG A 192 -20.56 19.05 6.50
N SER A 193 -20.28 19.22 5.21
CA SER A 193 -21.29 19.59 4.22
C SER A 193 -21.87 18.40 3.47
N SER A 194 -21.23 17.22 3.57
CA SER A 194 -21.50 16.03 2.74
C SER A 194 -21.30 16.28 1.23
N VAL A 195 -20.56 17.32 0.87
CA VAL A 195 -20.25 17.63 -0.52
C VAL A 195 -19.04 16.81 -0.97
N GLN A 196 -19.15 16.17 -2.13
CA GLN A 196 -18.01 15.57 -2.80
C GLN A 196 -17.18 16.70 -3.44
N LEU A 197 -16.03 16.99 -2.84
CA LEU A 197 -15.16 18.07 -3.26
C LEU A 197 -14.36 17.73 -4.52
N ALA A 198 -13.95 16.48 -4.65
CA ALA A 198 -13.14 16.04 -5.76
C ALA A 198 -13.35 14.54 -6.03
N ALA A 199 -13.27 14.18 -7.30
CA ALA A 199 -12.99 12.84 -7.76
C ALA A 199 -11.82 12.93 -8.74
N ALA A 200 -10.74 12.23 -8.47
CA ALA A 200 -9.55 12.31 -9.29
C ALA A 200 -9.14 10.94 -9.75
N GLU A 201 -9.04 10.78 -11.06
CA GLU A 201 -8.45 9.61 -11.69
C GLU A 201 -6.94 9.76 -11.74
N GLY A 202 -6.25 8.65 -11.50
CA GLY A 202 -4.83 8.49 -11.70
C GLY A 202 -4.57 7.23 -12.49
N SER A 203 -3.60 7.28 -13.40
CA SER A 203 -3.24 6.14 -14.24
C SER A 203 -1.73 5.93 -14.25
N ALA A 204 -1.31 4.68 -14.36
CA ALA A 204 0.09 4.35 -14.55
C ALA A 204 0.23 3.16 -15.51
N ARG A 205 1.25 3.24 -16.34
CA ARG A 205 1.64 2.19 -17.28
C ARG A 205 3.12 1.90 -17.08
N ASN A 206 3.51 0.64 -17.13
CA ASN A 206 4.92 0.20 -17.18
C ASN A 206 5.90 1.22 -16.58
N VAL A 207 5.77 1.49 -15.30
CA VAL A 207 6.55 2.53 -14.64
C VAL A 207 8.00 2.11 -14.59
N ASP A 208 8.89 2.98 -15.04
CA ASP A 208 10.30 2.86 -14.76
C ASP A 208 10.49 3.04 -13.23
N PHE A 209 10.67 1.93 -12.53
CA PHE A 209 10.59 1.87 -11.06
C PHE A 209 11.66 2.69 -10.36
N GLY A 210 12.67 3.17 -11.10
CA GLY A 210 13.64 4.13 -10.59
C GLY A 210 13.03 5.47 -10.16
N MET A 211 11.94 5.89 -10.79
CA MET A 211 11.23 7.14 -10.44
C MET A 211 10.42 7.03 -9.14
N LEU A 212 9.97 5.82 -8.77
CA LEU A 212 9.20 5.56 -7.54
C LEU A 212 10.10 5.10 -6.38
N GLY A 213 11.41 5.20 -6.53
CA GLY A 213 12.40 4.64 -5.61
C GLY A 213 12.21 4.98 -4.14
N GLY A 214 11.63 6.14 -3.83
CA GLY A 214 11.33 6.52 -2.46
C GLY A 214 10.22 5.69 -1.79
N LEU A 215 9.20 5.26 -2.55
CA LEU A 215 8.08 4.47 -2.02
C LEU A 215 8.42 2.97 -1.89
N PHE A 216 9.32 2.47 -2.73
CA PHE A 216 9.63 1.04 -2.77
C PHE A 216 10.99 0.67 -2.18
N GLY A 217 11.88 1.64 -1.93
CA GLY A 217 13.26 1.38 -1.49
C GLY A 217 14.08 0.61 -2.52
N ALA A 218 15.39 0.65 -2.41
CA ALA A 218 16.31 -0.04 -3.33
C ALA A 218 16.20 -1.58 -3.28
N GLY A 219 15.50 -2.16 -2.31
CA GLY A 219 15.38 -3.59 -2.06
C GLY A 219 13.99 -4.19 -2.22
N GLY A 220 13.00 -3.45 -2.71
CA GLY A 220 11.68 -4.02 -3.06
C GLY A 220 10.85 -4.59 -1.90
N GLY A 221 11.22 -4.38 -0.66
CA GLY A 221 10.52 -4.95 0.49
C GLY A 221 9.83 -3.91 1.36
N GLY A 222 8.51 -3.98 1.53
CA GLY A 222 7.92 -3.53 2.76
C GLY A 222 6.78 -2.53 2.77
N ILE A 223 6.27 -2.01 1.67
CA ILE A 223 4.97 -1.35 1.76
C ILE A 223 3.88 -2.41 1.66
N ALA A 224 3.23 -2.64 2.81
CA ALA A 224 1.97 -3.32 2.97
C ALA A 224 1.64 -4.40 1.92
N GLY A 225 1.96 -5.65 2.22
CA GLY A 225 1.25 -6.77 1.62
C GLY A 225 1.52 -7.05 0.14
N GLY A 226 2.73 -6.84 -0.34
CA GLY A 226 3.09 -7.29 -1.69
C GLY A 226 3.06 -6.23 -2.78
N TYR A 227 2.56 -5.01 -2.53
CA TYR A 227 2.51 -3.93 -3.53
C TYR A 227 3.88 -3.58 -4.12
N SER A 228 4.94 -3.69 -3.35
CA SER A 228 6.31 -3.44 -3.81
C SER A 228 6.93 -4.62 -4.56
N ASN A 229 6.39 -5.83 -4.40
CA ASN A 229 7.00 -7.06 -4.90
C ASN A 229 6.45 -7.50 -6.26
N THR A 230 5.31 -6.97 -6.68
CA THR A 230 4.68 -7.32 -7.96
C THR A 230 4.66 -6.12 -8.91
N ALA A 231 4.69 -6.38 -10.22
CA ALA A 231 4.60 -5.33 -11.22
C ALA A 231 3.25 -4.60 -11.14
N GLU A 232 2.18 -5.36 -10.93
CA GLU A 232 0.82 -4.86 -10.77
C GLU A 232 0.68 -3.97 -9.53
N GLY A 233 1.24 -4.41 -8.40
CA GLY A 233 1.24 -3.63 -7.17
C GLY A 233 1.95 -2.29 -7.32
N LYS A 234 3.09 -2.26 -7.99
CA LYS A 234 3.84 -1.02 -8.27
C LYS A 234 3.06 -0.07 -9.17
N VAL A 235 2.40 -0.58 -10.20
CA VAL A 235 1.55 0.21 -11.10
C VAL A 235 0.37 0.81 -10.33
N ILE A 236 -0.28 0.03 -9.46
CA ILE A 236 -1.38 0.52 -8.62
C ILE A 236 -0.92 1.65 -7.69
N VAL A 237 0.25 1.51 -7.05
CA VAL A 237 0.79 2.58 -6.19
C VAL A 237 1.13 3.83 -6.99
N ALA A 238 1.67 3.69 -8.19
CA ALA A 238 1.92 4.83 -9.07
C ALA A 238 0.62 5.54 -9.46
N ALA A 239 -0.40 4.79 -9.83
CA ALA A 239 -1.72 5.33 -10.15
C ALA A 239 -2.36 6.03 -8.94
N PHE A 240 -2.26 5.47 -7.73
CA PHE A 240 -2.69 6.16 -6.51
C PHE A 240 -1.89 7.42 -6.19
N THR A 241 -0.60 7.44 -6.50
CA THR A 241 0.20 8.66 -6.33
C THR A 241 -0.32 9.77 -7.25
N ASP A 242 -0.62 9.45 -8.50
CA ASP A 242 -1.15 10.40 -9.47
C ASP A 242 -2.56 10.90 -9.08
N SER A 243 -3.51 10.00 -8.78
CA SER A 243 -4.85 10.40 -8.32
C SER A 243 -4.80 11.21 -7.02
N TYR A 244 -3.91 10.87 -6.08
CA TYR A 244 -3.73 11.63 -4.85
C TYR A 244 -3.21 13.06 -5.12
N ASN A 245 -2.22 13.20 -5.99
CA ASN A 245 -1.73 14.51 -6.40
C ASN A 245 -2.84 15.38 -7.01
N ASN A 246 -3.70 14.76 -7.83
CA ASN A 246 -4.85 15.45 -8.43
C ASN A 246 -5.86 15.89 -7.35
N ILE A 247 -6.13 15.06 -6.34
CA ILE A 247 -6.97 15.44 -5.18
C ILE A 247 -6.36 16.63 -4.44
N VAL A 248 -5.07 16.59 -4.12
CA VAL A 248 -4.42 17.69 -3.37
C VAL A 248 -4.51 19.00 -4.15
N ARG A 249 -4.26 18.98 -5.45
CA ARG A 249 -4.39 20.16 -6.32
C ARG A 249 -5.83 20.70 -6.36
N ALA A 250 -6.82 19.81 -6.48
CA ALA A 250 -8.23 20.19 -6.49
C ALA A 250 -8.64 20.87 -5.19
N VAL A 251 -8.26 20.32 -4.03
CA VAL A 251 -8.61 20.90 -2.72
C VAL A 251 -7.91 22.23 -2.48
N ARG A 252 -6.66 22.39 -2.89
CA ARG A 252 -5.95 23.68 -2.80
C ARG A 252 -6.63 24.78 -3.61
N ASN A 253 -7.20 24.45 -4.76
CA ASN A 253 -7.88 25.41 -5.64
C ASN A 253 -9.31 25.73 -5.18
N TYR A 254 -9.92 24.87 -4.35
CA TYR A 254 -11.27 25.06 -3.82
C TYR A 254 -11.30 26.02 -2.63
N ARG A 255 -10.21 26.15 -1.88
CA ARG A 255 -10.06 27.05 -0.74
C ARG A 255 -9.69 28.46 -1.20
#